data_7f9b9643ac14cf4ddc4a704a74be0462
#
_entry.id   7f9b9643ac14cf4ddc4a704a74be0462
#
_cell.length_a   1.000
_cell.length_b   1.000
_cell.length_c   1.000
_cell.angle_alpha   90.00
_cell.angle_beta   90.00
_cell.angle_gamma   90.00
#
_symmetry.space_group_name_H-M   'P 1'
#
loop_
_entity.id
_entity.type
_entity.pdbx_description
1 polymer ?
#
loop_
_entity_poly.entity_id
_entity_poly.type
_entity_poly.pdbx_seq_one_letter_code
_entity_poly.pdbx_strand_id
1 'polypeptide(L)'
;MQKSFARRAVVAAAVLAAVLASAAPAHAATSWVTVGSDRARPLDESQGLTVIRRGGTVEYRYTGVGTIPPDVAARGFDHVGDPDSVNGWYVEPYERGDHSGKMFRAQSPAGAWTEYRHALTAGEAYNNSWSAITPDGTWMLAGEWGTMNRLLGFPTPGLNPAAVAGADLPLAFTVGLDHAVRDVQGCDFLSATALLCASDDPDGTLFGITKPLLRIDLARGPDGAALTGHVTALRQLPLSSACSGSFEVEGIDYQAADGTLRVIVMSPSVCVVFDSKTWRLKQG
;
A
#
# COMPACT_ATOMS: atom_id res chain seq x y z
N MET A 1 -72.97 -40.84 -37.29
CA MET A 1 -71.61 -40.22 -37.46
C MET A 1 -71.23 -39.51 -36.18
N GLN A 2 -70.48 -40.21 -35.32
CA GLN A 2 -69.98 -39.64 -34.07
C GLN A 2 -68.48 -39.30 -34.20
N LYS A 3 -68.09 -38.05 -34.00
CA LYS A 3 -66.70 -37.60 -33.96
C LYS A 3 -66.23 -37.59 -32.54
N SER A 4 -65.29 -38.44 -32.20
CA SER A 4 -64.58 -38.46 -30.92
C SER A 4 -63.51 -37.38 -30.89
N PHE A 5 -63.53 -36.52 -29.83
CA PHE A 5 -62.48 -35.57 -29.51
C PHE A 5 -61.56 -36.17 -28.45
N ALA A 6 -60.35 -36.53 -28.82
CA ALA A 6 -59.30 -36.89 -27.86
C ALA A 6 -58.65 -35.65 -27.25
N ARG A 7 -58.77 -35.46 -25.92
CA ARG A 7 -58.06 -34.45 -25.16
C ARG A 7 -56.66 -34.95 -24.86
N ARG A 8 -55.66 -34.25 -25.36
CA ARG A 8 -54.26 -34.42 -24.94
C ARG A 8 -53.99 -33.59 -23.69
N ALA A 9 -53.65 -34.25 -22.59
CA ALA A 9 -53.16 -33.64 -21.40
C ALA A 9 -51.66 -33.37 -21.56
N VAL A 10 -51.26 -32.09 -21.45
CA VAL A 10 -49.84 -31.64 -21.39
C VAL A 10 -49.45 -31.62 -19.92
N VAL A 11 -48.54 -32.49 -19.53
CA VAL A 11 -47.93 -32.46 -18.18
C VAL A 11 -46.72 -31.52 -18.25
N ALA A 12 -46.81 -30.37 -17.61
CA ALA A 12 -45.71 -29.47 -17.45
C ALA A 12 -44.89 -29.91 -16.23
N ALA A 13 -43.69 -30.40 -16.43
CA ALA A 13 -42.73 -30.67 -15.37
C ALA A 13 -41.98 -29.39 -15.03
N ALA A 14 -42.23 -28.82 -13.85
CA ALA A 14 -41.46 -27.70 -13.29
C ALA A 14 -40.16 -28.24 -12.68
N VAL A 15 -39.02 -27.93 -13.29
CA VAL A 15 -37.71 -28.22 -12.73
C VAL A 15 -37.36 -27.07 -11.76
N LEU A 16 -37.40 -27.35 -10.47
CA LEU A 16 -36.90 -26.41 -9.41
C LEU A 16 -35.37 -26.54 -9.37
N ALA A 17 -34.64 -25.58 -9.95
CA ALA A 17 -33.20 -25.45 -9.77
C ALA A 17 -32.93 -24.79 -8.41
N ALA A 18 -32.53 -25.59 -7.42
CA ALA A 18 -32.03 -25.05 -6.12
C ALA A 18 -30.64 -24.46 -6.34
N VAL A 19 -30.54 -23.16 -6.35
CA VAL A 19 -29.25 -22.44 -6.30
C VAL A 19 -28.73 -22.55 -4.86
N LEU A 20 -27.80 -23.47 -4.64
CA LEU A 20 -26.99 -23.51 -3.42
C LEU A 20 -26.02 -22.34 -3.46
N ALA A 21 -26.39 -21.21 -2.84
CA ALA A 21 -25.45 -20.16 -2.52
C ALA A 21 -24.47 -20.71 -1.46
N SER A 22 -23.28 -21.08 -1.88
CA SER A 22 -22.17 -21.37 -0.97
C SER A 22 -21.82 -20.06 -0.25
N ALA A 23 -22.24 -19.92 1.01
CA ALA A 23 -21.73 -18.86 1.88
C ALA A 23 -20.22 -19.08 2.03
N ALA A 24 -19.42 -18.16 1.50
CA ALA A 24 -17.99 -18.14 1.78
C ALA A 24 -17.83 -18.04 3.32
N PRO A 25 -16.90 -18.79 3.92
CA PRO A 25 -16.66 -18.69 5.35
C PRO A 25 -16.31 -17.24 5.68
N ALA A 26 -17.09 -16.62 6.58
CA ALA A 26 -16.73 -15.32 7.13
C ALA A 26 -15.40 -15.51 7.88
N HIS A 27 -14.31 -15.06 7.28
CA HIS A 27 -13.04 -14.97 7.99
C HIS A 27 -13.29 -14.03 9.17
N ALA A 28 -13.10 -14.53 10.39
CA ALA A 28 -13.10 -13.67 11.56
C ALA A 28 -12.11 -12.54 11.30
N ALA A 29 -12.59 -11.30 11.33
CA ALA A 29 -11.73 -10.14 11.11
C ALA A 29 -10.60 -10.19 12.14
N THR A 30 -9.38 -10.46 11.70
CA THR A 30 -8.22 -10.46 12.60
C THR A 30 -8.07 -9.06 13.15
N SER A 31 -8.19 -8.92 14.46
CA SER A 31 -8.04 -7.63 15.12
C SER A 31 -6.54 -7.28 15.18
N TRP A 32 -6.21 -6.05 14.82
CA TRP A 32 -4.86 -5.51 15.04
C TRP A 32 -4.84 -4.78 16.37
N VAL A 33 -3.96 -5.19 17.29
CA VAL A 33 -3.83 -4.57 18.62
C VAL A 33 -2.49 -3.85 18.73
N THR A 34 -2.51 -2.68 19.36
CA THR A 34 -1.30 -1.90 19.65
C THR A 34 -0.52 -2.59 20.78
N VAL A 35 0.75 -2.90 20.53
CA VAL A 35 1.63 -3.58 21.49
C VAL A 35 2.75 -2.69 22.03
N GLY A 36 2.93 -1.50 21.48
CA GLY A 36 3.90 -0.50 21.93
C GLY A 36 4.16 0.58 20.91
N SER A 37 5.06 1.48 21.25
CA SER A 37 5.54 2.55 20.34
C SER A 37 6.97 2.94 20.69
N ASP A 38 7.67 3.47 19.68
CA ASP A 38 8.94 4.14 19.80
C ASP A 38 8.77 5.61 19.36
N ARG A 39 9.67 6.52 19.80
CA ARG A 39 9.61 7.89 19.35
C ARG A 39 10.10 7.99 17.90
N ALA A 40 9.36 8.70 17.04
CA ALA A 40 9.79 9.05 15.70
C ALA A 40 10.44 10.44 15.68
N ARG A 41 11.51 10.61 14.87
CA ARG A 41 12.22 11.87 14.70
C ARG A 41 11.67 12.62 13.48
N PRO A 42 11.25 13.89 13.62
CA PRO A 42 10.46 14.57 12.59
C PRO A 42 11.22 14.87 11.29
N LEU A 43 12.55 14.87 11.28
CA LEU A 43 13.35 15.12 10.08
C LEU A 43 13.74 13.83 9.34
N ASP A 44 14.01 12.77 10.10
CA ASP A 44 14.62 11.56 9.57
C ASP A 44 13.64 10.37 9.52
N GLU A 45 12.56 10.43 10.29
CA GLU A 45 11.63 9.33 10.53
C GLU A 45 10.17 9.80 10.37
N SER A 46 9.91 10.68 9.38
CA SER A 46 8.63 11.35 9.25
C SER A 46 7.86 10.99 7.98
N GLN A 47 8.40 10.10 7.15
CA GLN A 47 7.74 9.77 5.88
C GLN A 47 7.56 8.28 5.68
N GLY A 48 8.55 7.47 6.05
CA GLY A 48 8.43 6.04 5.84
C GLY A 48 9.45 5.22 6.62
N LEU A 49 9.26 3.91 6.60
CA LEU A 49 10.17 2.96 7.22
C LEU A 49 10.10 1.59 6.55
N THR A 50 11.22 0.88 6.59
CA THR A 50 11.27 -0.55 6.24
C THR A 50 12.37 -1.27 7.01
N VAL A 51 12.33 -2.58 7.05
CA VAL A 51 13.35 -3.42 7.68
C VAL A 51 14.11 -4.22 6.64
N ILE A 52 15.34 -3.82 6.38
CA ILE A 52 16.23 -4.48 5.43
C ILE A 52 16.94 -5.66 6.09
N ARG A 53 16.91 -6.82 5.45
CA ARG A 53 17.62 -8.02 5.91
C ARG A 53 18.71 -8.41 4.93
N ARG A 54 19.97 -8.34 5.37
CA ARG A 54 21.17 -8.64 4.55
C ARG A 54 22.15 -9.50 5.33
N GLY A 55 22.49 -10.67 4.82
CA GLY A 55 23.56 -11.51 5.38
C GLY A 55 23.45 -11.79 6.88
N GLY A 56 22.24 -11.94 7.40
CA GLY A 56 21.97 -12.14 8.83
C GLY A 56 21.87 -10.85 9.66
N THR A 57 22.13 -9.67 9.08
CA THR A 57 21.91 -8.39 9.72
C THR A 57 20.48 -7.89 9.49
N VAL A 58 19.96 -7.15 10.47
CA VAL A 58 18.65 -6.48 10.40
C VAL A 58 18.90 -4.99 10.57
N GLU A 59 18.50 -4.20 9.58
CA GLU A 59 18.62 -2.74 9.57
C GLU A 59 17.23 -2.12 9.50
N TYR A 60 16.89 -1.23 10.46
CA TYR A 60 15.71 -0.38 10.36
C TYR A 60 16.08 0.87 9.60
N ARG A 61 15.43 1.10 8.46
CA ARG A 61 15.66 2.29 7.66
C ARG A 61 14.40 3.14 7.60
N TYR A 62 14.59 4.41 7.91
CA TYR A 62 13.54 5.41 7.90
C TYR A 62 13.82 6.45 6.81
N THR A 63 12.76 7.10 6.36
CA THR A 63 12.82 8.23 5.44
C THR A 63 12.16 9.46 6.07
N GLY A 64 12.62 10.62 5.63
CA GLY A 64 12.12 11.93 6.00
C GLY A 64 12.86 12.99 5.19
N VAL A 65 12.46 14.24 5.30
CA VAL A 65 13.07 15.33 4.53
C VAL A 65 14.58 15.47 4.81
N GLY A 66 15.03 15.11 6.02
CA GLY A 66 16.45 15.13 6.39
C GLY A 66 17.27 13.99 5.78
N THR A 67 16.63 12.95 5.22
CA THR A 67 17.33 11.82 4.60
C THR A 67 17.52 12.00 3.10
N ILE A 68 16.92 13.02 2.48
CA ILE A 68 17.03 13.26 1.04
C ILE A 68 18.47 13.68 0.70
N PRO A 69 19.19 12.96 -0.17
CA PRO A 69 20.52 13.38 -0.59
C PRO A 69 20.50 14.73 -1.30
N PRO A 70 21.47 15.64 -1.02
CA PRO A 70 21.47 16.98 -1.59
C PRO A 70 21.45 17.03 -3.13
N ASP A 71 22.10 16.05 -3.80
CA ASP A 71 22.10 15.94 -5.25
C ASP A 71 20.73 15.50 -5.81
N VAL A 72 19.96 14.74 -5.04
CA VAL A 72 18.59 14.33 -5.38
C VAL A 72 17.65 15.53 -5.27
N ALA A 73 17.70 16.25 -4.13
CA ALA A 73 16.92 17.46 -3.91
C ALA A 73 17.23 18.55 -4.96
N ALA A 74 18.51 18.75 -5.30
CA ALA A 74 18.93 19.71 -6.33
C ALA A 74 18.38 19.43 -7.73
N ARG A 75 17.92 18.19 -7.99
CA ARG A 75 17.24 17.79 -9.23
C ARG A 75 15.72 17.93 -9.17
N GLY A 76 15.20 18.48 -8.09
CA GLY A 76 13.78 18.74 -7.86
C GLY A 76 13.01 17.57 -7.25
N PHE A 77 13.67 16.48 -6.81
CA PHE A 77 13.07 15.40 -6.04
C PHE A 77 13.25 15.71 -4.55
N ASP A 78 12.38 16.56 -4.03
CA ASP A 78 12.48 17.18 -2.71
C ASP A 78 11.49 16.59 -1.68
N HIS A 79 10.72 15.58 -2.09
CA HIS A 79 9.90 14.77 -1.21
C HIS A 79 10.26 13.28 -1.38
N VAL A 80 10.48 12.59 -0.24
CA VAL A 80 10.68 11.14 -0.15
C VAL A 80 9.54 10.55 0.66
N GLY A 81 9.05 9.40 0.28
CA GLY A 81 7.95 8.77 1.00
C GLY A 81 8.31 7.40 1.57
N ASP A 82 7.34 6.49 1.63
CA ASP A 82 7.47 5.20 2.30
C ASP A 82 8.24 4.18 1.45
N PRO A 83 9.43 3.75 1.90
CA PRO A 83 10.27 2.80 1.21
C PRO A 83 9.85 1.36 1.49
N ASP A 84 10.32 0.42 0.66
CA ASP A 84 10.19 -0.99 0.94
C ASP A 84 11.47 -1.77 0.65
N SER A 85 11.55 -3.01 1.14
CA SER A 85 12.73 -3.87 0.99
C SER A 85 12.35 -5.34 0.83
N VAL A 86 13.02 -6.02 -0.11
CA VAL A 86 12.88 -7.45 -0.32
C VAL A 86 14.20 -8.06 -0.73
N ASN A 87 14.53 -9.26 -0.25
CA ASN A 87 15.75 -9.99 -0.62
C ASN A 87 17.04 -9.16 -0.49
N GLY A 88 17.09 -8.25 0.49
CA GLY A 88 18.22 -7.35 0.72
C GLY A 88 18.31 -6.13 -0.21
N TRP A 89 17.43 -6.03 -1.20
CA TRP A 89 17.22 -4.79 -1.94
C TRP A 89 16.41 -3.81 -1.11
N TYR A 90 16.64 -2.52 -1.34
CA TYR A 90 15.91 -1.42 -0.73
C TYR A 90 15.50 -0.45 -1.83
N VAL A 91 14.23 -0.04 -1.83
CA VAL A 91 13.69 0.92 -2.80
C VAL A 91 13.06 2.08 -2.05
N GLU A 92 13.50 3.30 -2.34
CA GLU A 92 12.92 4.53 -1.79
C GLU A 92 12.26 5.35 -2.90
N PRO A 93 10.97 5.71 -2.75
CA PRO A 93 10.24 6.50 -3.73
C PRO A 93 10.42 7.99 -3.47
N TYR A 94 10.48 8.76 -4.56
CA TYR A 94 10.54 10.21 -4.56
C TYR A 94 9.51 10.80 -5.50
N GLU A 95 9.01 11.96 -5.16
CA GLU A 95 8.27 12.80 -6.10
C GLU A 95 8.98 14.14 -6.31
N ARG A 96 8.66 14.76 -7.44
CA ARG A 96 9.14 16.11 -7.75
C ARG A 96 8.18 17.15 -7.21
N GLY A 97 8.72 18.23 -6.63
CA GLY A 97 7.91 19.35 -6.16
C GLY A 97 7.10 20.06 -7.24
N ASP A 98 7.45 19.88 -8.52
CA ASP A 98 6.66 20.38 -9.66
C ASP A 98 5.58 19.39 -10.15
N HIS A 99 5.42 18.25 -9.47
CA HIS A 99 4.46 17.19 -9.77
C HIS A 99 4.58 16.56 -11.18
N SER A 100 5.73 16.66 -11.82
CA SER A 100 5.94 16.18 -13.19
C SER A 100 6.38 14.72 -13.30
N GLY A 101 6.73 14.07 -12.21
CA GLY A 101 7.22 12.70 -12.26
C GLY A 101 7.62 12.14 -10.91
N LYS A 102 7.89 10.83 -10.93
CA LYS A 102 8.35 10.03 -9.80
C LYS A 102 9.76 9.55 -10.04
N MET A 103 10.44 9.19 -8.97
CA MET A 103 11.70 8.46 -9.05
C MET A 103 11.73 7.39 -7.97
N PHE A 104 12.21 6.21 -8.31
CA PHE A 104 12.51 5.14 -7.37
C PHE A 104 14.03 4.95 -7.36
N ARG A 105 14.65 5.11 -6.19
CA ARG A 105 16.06 4.77 -6.00
C ARG A 105 16.16 3.40 -5.40
N ALA A 106 16.88 2.50 -6.06
CA ALA A 106 17.11 1.14 -5.58
C ALA A 106 18.54 0.97 -5.09
N GLN A 107 18.71 0.45 -3.89
CA GLN A 107 19.99 0.03 -3.35
C GLN A 107 20.12 -1.49 -3.43
N SER A 108 21.13 -1.98 -4.12
CA SER A 108 21.40 -3.42 -4.17
C SER A 108 21.89 -3.97 -2.82
N PRO A 109 21.87 -5.30 -2.62
CA PRO A 109 22.46 -5.93 -1.43
C PRO A 109 23.93 -5.61 -1.22
N ALA A 110 24.67 -5.29 -2.31
CA ALA A 110 26.06 -4.85 -2.28
C ALA A 110 26.24 -3.35 -1.98
N GLY A 111 25.14 -2.60 -1.80
CA GLY A 111 25.16 -1.17 -1.44
C GLY A 111 25.17 -0.21 -2.63
N ALA A 112 25.21 -0.68 -3.86
CA ALA A 112 25.19 0.18 -5.06
C ALA A 112 23.80 0.77 -5.29
N TRP A 113 23.73 2.09 -5.58
CA TRP A 113 22.50 2.80 -5.89
C TRP A 113 22.26 2.91 -7.39
N THR A 114 20.99 2.79 -7.79
CA THR A 114 20.52 2.98 -9.16
C THR A 114 19.18 3.73 -9.13
N GLU A 115 18.96 4.64 -10.08
CA GLU A 115 17.75 5.44 -10.19
C GLU A 115 16.88 5.00 -11.36
N TYR A 116 15.58 5.00 -11.12
CA TYR A 116 14.53 4.66 -12.08
C TYR A 116 13.49 5.76 -12.06
N ARG A 117 13.30 6.46 -13.17
CA ARG A 117 12.36 7.58 -13.28
C ARG A 117 11.07 7.11 -13.93
N HIS A 118 9.96 7.70 -13.54
CA HIS A 118 8.69 7.50 -14.18
C HIS A 118 8.07 8.87 -14.49
N ALA A 119 7.87 9.15 -15.77
CA ALA A 119 7.08 10.29 -16.23
C ALA A 119 5.59 9.96 -16.07
N LEU A 120 4.82 10.87 -15.46
CA LEU A 120 3.39 10.63 -15.23
C LEU A 120 2.66 10.45 -16.56
N THR A 121 1.87 9.39 -16.65
CA THR A 121 1.03 9.12 -17.83
C THR A 121 -0.23 9.99 -17.80
N ALA A 122 -0.88 10.18 -18.97
CA ALA A 122 -2.11 10.94 -19.07
C ALA A 122 -3.20 10.35 -18.14
N GLY A 123 -3.76 11.18 -17.26
CA GLY A 123 -4.76 10.77 -16.27
C GLY A 123 -4.19 10.13 -15.01
N GLU A 124 -2.87 10.05 -14.87
CA GLU A 124 -2.22 9.71 -13.63
C GLU A 124 -2.13 10.97 -12.77
N ALA A 125 -2.71 10.91 -11.56
CA ALA A 125 -2.51 11.95 -10.58
C ALA A 125 -1.08 11.88 -10.06
N TYR A 126 -0.53 13.04 -9.66
CA TYR A 126 0.77 13.00 -9.02
C TYR A 126 0.69 12.17 -7.74
N ASN A 127 1.77 11.57 -7.39
CA ASN A 127 1.84 10.45 -6.51
C ASN A 127 1.97 10.84 -5.04
N ASN A 128 1.32 10.11 -4.17
CA ASN A 128 1.86 9.85 -2.85
C ASN A 128 3.09 8.95 -3.00
N SER A 129 4.23 9.41 -2.50
CA SER A 129 5.50 8.69 -2.60
C SER A 129 5.50 7.49 -1.68
N TRP A 130 5.11 6.33 -2.15
CA TRP A 130 5.28 5.07 -1.45
C TRP A 130 5.50 3.91 -2.43
N SER A 131 6.09 2.85 -1.93
CA SER A 131 6.32 1.61 -2.68
C SER A 131 6.00 0.41 -1.82
N ALA A 132 5.33 -0.60 -2.39
CA ALA A 132 5.11 -1.90 -1.78
C ALA A 132 5.58 -2.99 -2.76
N ILE A 133 6.60 -3.75 -2.39
CA ILE A 133 7.21 -4.76 -3.26
C ILE A 133 6.58 -6.12 -2.97
N THR A 134 6.19 -6.86 -4.02
CA THR A 134 5.69 -8.22 -3.86
C THR A 134 6.70 -9.12 -3.14
N PRO A 135 6.26 -10.10 -2.33
CA PRO A 135 7.18 -10.96 -1.58
C PRO A 135 8.21 -11.72 -2.42
N ASP A 136 7.92 -11.96 -3.71
CA ASP A 136 8.85 -12.55 -4.67
C ASP A 136 9.83 -11.55 -5.28
N GLY A 137 9.62 -10.25 -5.04
CA GLY A 137 10.43 -9.16 -5.54
C GLY A 137 10.14 -8.74 -6.99
N THR A 138 9.18 -9.36 -7.66
CA THR A 138 8.98 -9.15 -9.11
C THR A 138 8.28 -7.83 -9.43
N TRP A 139 7.24 -7.47 -8.67
CA TRP A 139 6.41 -6.30 -8.91
C TRP A 139 6.41 -5.34 -7.72
N MET A 140 6.20 -4.09 -8.00
CA MET A 140 6.07 -3.03 -7.02
C MET A 140 4.74 -2.30 -7.26
N LEU A 141 3.99 -2.05 -6.20
CA LEU A 141 2.80 -1.21 -6.22
C LEU A 141 3.13 0.18 -5.66
N ALA A 142 2.43 1.19 -6.16
CA ALA A 142 2.45 2.57 -5.68
C ALA A 142 1.05 3.18 -5.78
N GLY A 143 0.87 4.38 -5.21
CA GLY A 143 -0.42 5.07 -5.21
C GLY A 143 -0.41 6.37 -5.98
N GLU A 144 -1.60 6.99 -6.01
CA GLU A 144 -1.83 8.34 -6.50
C GLU A 144 -2.25 9.24 -5.32
N TRP A 145 -2.07 10.55 -5.45
CA TRP A 145 -2.43 11.50 -4.41
C TRP A 145 -3.96 11.67 -4.28
N GLY A 146 -4.41 11.92 -3.06
CA GLY A 146 -5.81 12.21 -2.77
C GLY A 146 -6.69 10.97 -2.80
N THR A 147 -7.92 11.13 -3.26
CA THR A 147 -8.88 10.02 -3.38
C THR A 147 -8.63 9.25 -4.66
N MET A 148 -8.35 7.95 -4.54
CA MET A 148 -8.07 7.06 -5.66
C MET A 148 -8.88 5.76 -5.58
N ASN A 149 -9.13 5.13 -6.73
CA ASN A 149 -9.81 3.84 -6.86
C ASN A 149 -8.96 2.80 -7.57
N ARG A 150 -7.65 3.01 -7.62
CA ARG A 150 -6.67 2.08 -8.20
C ARG A 150 -5.33 2.19 -7.51
N LEU A 151 -4.51 1.13 -7.60
CA LEU A 151 -3.07 1.17 -7.36
C LEU A 151 -2.34 1.01 -8.68
N LEU A 152 -1.13 1.53 -8.74
CA LEU A 152 -0.26 1.52 -9.91
C LEU A 152 0.79 0.42 -9.77
N GLY A 153 0.95 -0.44 -10.78
CA GLY A 153 1.89 -1.55 -10.77
C GLY A 153 3.09 -1.31 -11.69
N PHE A 154 4.27 -1.42 -11.12
CA PHE A 154 5.55 -1.21 -11.80
C PHE A 154 6.43 -2.47 -11.73
N PRO A 155 7.32 -2.70 -12.71
CA PRO A 155 8.38 -3.68 -12.54
C PRO A 155 9.32 -3.21 -11.43
N THR A 156 9.68 -4.09 -10.49
CA THR A 156 10.50 -3.69 -9.33
C THR A 156 11.90 -3.25 -9.75
N PRO A 157 12.32 -2.03 -9.40
CA PRO A 157 13.67 -1.52 -9.65
C PRO A 157 14.76 -2.48 -9.18
N GLY A 158 15.67 -2.82 -10.07
CA GLY A 158 16.82 -3.68 -9.79
C GLY A 158 16.53 -5.19 -9.73
N LEU A 159 15.27 -5.60 -9.61
CA LEU A 159 14.87 -7.02 -9.49
C LEU A 159 14.14 -7.53 -10.72
N ASN A 160 13.26 -6.73 -11.31
CA ASN A 160 12.55 -7.11 -12.52
C ASN A 160 13.35 -6.64 -13.77
N PRO A 161 13.64 -7.51 -14.74
CA PRO A 161 14.40 -7.15 -15.94
C PRO A 161 13.70 -6.11 -16.84
N ALA A 162 12.39 -5.90 -16.69
CA ALA A 162 11.66 -4.84 -17.38
C ALA A 162 11.91 -3.44 -16.77
N ALA A 163 12.46 -3.35 -15.55
CA ALA A 163 12.95 -2.11 -14.98
C ALA A 163 14.37 -1.82 -15.49
N VAL A 164 14.47 -0.99 -16.53
CA VAL A 164 15.75 -0.65 -17.16
C VAL A 164 16.28 0.67 -16.59
N ALA A 165 17.46 0.64 -15.98
CA ALA A 165 18.10 1.84 -15.45
C ALA A 165 18.37 2.86 -16.56
N GLY A 166 18.04 4.14 -16.29
CA GLY A 166 18.21 5.23 -17.24
C GLY A 166 17.12 5.35 -18.30
N ALA A 167 16.20 4.38 -18.40
CA ALA A 167 14.97 4.49 -19.17
C ALA A 167 13.80 4.93 -18.29
N ASP A 168 12.68 5.32 -18.91
CA ASP A 168 11.42 5.55 -18.19
C ASP A 168 10.90 4.21 -17.63
N LEU A 169 10.53 4.18 -16.35
CA LEU A 169 9.97 3.01 -15.72
C LEU A 169 8.48 2.90 -16.12
N PRO A 170 8.10 1.86 -16.88
CA PRO A 170 6.73 1.80 -17.40
C PRO A 170 5.71 1.49 -16.31
N LEU A 171 4.56 2.17 -16.34
CA LEU A 171 3.36 1.66 -15.67
C LEU A 171 2.92 0.38 -16.39
N ALA A 172 3.11 -0.76 -15.73
CA ALA A 172 2.87 -2.07 -16.34
C ALA A 172 1.41 -2.51 -16.25
N PHE A 173 0.76 -2.25 -15.10
CA PHE A 173 -0.63 -2.62 -14.86
C PHE A 173 -1.26 -1.74 -13.76
N THR A 174 -2.56 -1.94 -13.55
CA THR A 174 -3.29 -1.32 -12.43
C THR A 174 -4.03 -2.36 -11.61
N VAL A 175 -4.23 -2.08 -10.32
CA VAL A 175 -5.13 -2.79 -9.43
C VAL A 175 -6.39 -1.93 -9.25
N GLY A 176 -7.50 -2.30 -9.86
CA GLY A 176 -8.79 -1.63 -9.66
C GLY A 176 -9.35 -1.93 -8.28
N LEU A 177 -9.68 -0.92 -7.48
CA LEU A 177 -10.23 -1.07 -6.15
C LEU A 177 -11.76 -1.01 -6.19
N ASP A 178 -12.43 -1.89 -5.45
CA ASP A 178 -13.89 -1.90 -5.32
C ASP A 178 -14.44 -0.80 -4.41
N HIS A 179 -13.57 -0.20 -3.58
CA HIS A 179 -13.86 0.95 -2.73
C HIS A 179 -12.72 1.96 -2.84
N ALA A 180 -13.06 3.25 -2.98
CA ALA A 180 -12.06 4.30 -3.02
C ALA A 180 -11.29 4.39 -1.69
N VAL A 181 -10.00 4.74 -1.78
CA VAL A 181 -9.15 5.05 -0.63
C VAL A 181 -8.66 6.50 -0.77
N ARG A 182 -8.18 7.10 0.31
CA ARG A 182 -7.70 8.48 0.30
C ARG A 182 -6.39 8.60 1.04
N ASP A 183 -5.49 9.42 0.50
CA ASP A 183 -4.22 9.82 1.11
C ASP A 183 -3.49 8.63 1.74
N VAL A 184 -3.30 7.56 0.95
CA VAL A 184 -2.54 6.38 1.37
C VAL A 184 -1.07 6.76 1.40
N GLN A 185 -0.47 6.71 2.59
CA GLN A 185 0.91 7.15 2.82
C GLN A 185 1.93 6.02 2.73
N GLY A 186 1.48 4.78 2.82
CA GLY A 186 2.30 3.60 2.65
C GLY A 186 1.48 2.33 2.62
N CYS A 187 2.00 1.31 1.96
CA CYS A 187 1.47 -0.04 1.98
C CYS A 187 2.60 -1.05 2.10
N ASP A 188 2.32 -2.20 2.70
CA ASP A 188 3.22 -3.34 2.70
C ASP A 188 2.46 -4.66 2.51
N PHE A 189 3.10 -5.64 1.91
CA PHE A 189 2.49 -6.94 1.65
C PHE A 189 2.40 -7.79 2.92
N LEU A 190 1.17 -8.09 3.34
CA LEU A 190 0.87 -9.09 4.37
C LEU A 190 1.10 -10.51 3.83
N SER A 191 0.81 -10.73 2.55
CA SER A 191 1.01 -11.98 1.82
C SER A 191 1.09 -11.69 0.32
N ALA A 192 1.31 -12.70 -0.53
CA ALA A 192 1.33 -12.53 -1.98
C ALA A 192 0.03 -11.93 -2.57
N THR A 193 -1.09 -11.96 -1.83
CA THR A 193 -2.40 -11.50 -2.28
C THR A 193 -3.08 -10.54 -1.32
N ALA A 194 -2.39 -9.99 -0.34
CA ALA A 194 -2.97 -9.04 0.60
C ALA A 194 -1.96 -7.97 1.00
N LEU A 195 -2.40 -6.71 1.04
CA LEU A 195 -1.64 -5.59 1.56
C LEU A 195 -2.28 -5.04 2.83
N LEU A 196 -1.46 -4.42 3.65
CA LEU A 196 -1.87 -3.48 4.70
C LEU A 196 -1.45 -2.08 4.26
N CYS A 197 -2.33 -1.10 4.38
CA CYS A 197 -2.03 0.28 4.00
C CYS A 197 -2.39 1.24 5.13
N ALA A 198 -1.54 2.23 5.35
CA ALA A 198 -1.78 3.35 6.23
C ALA A 198 -2.39 4.51 5.42
N SER A 199 -3.55 5.00 5.83
CA SER A 199 -4.24 6.10 5.15
C SER A 199 -4.30 7.33 6.05
N ASP A 200 -3.95 8.48 5.50
CA ASP A 200 -4.06 9.76 6.19
C ASP A 200 -5.43 10.43 5.98
N ASP A 201 -6.49 9.66 5.66
CA ASP A 201 -7.85 10.18 5.47
C ASP A 201 -8.31 11.01 6.68
N PRO A 202 -8.47 12.35 6.54
CA PRO A 202 -8.67 13.23 7.68
C PRO A 202 -10.11 13.24 8.19
N ASP A 203 -11.09 12.93 7.36
CA ASP A 203 -12.51 13.15 7.64
C ASP A 203 -13.31 11.85 7.85
N GLY A 204 -12.77 10.71 7.47
CA GLY A 204 -13.41 9.41 7.64
C GLY A 204 -14.66 9.20 6.79
N THR A 205 -14.89 10.03 5.75
CA THR A 205 -16.10 9.93 4.93
C THR A 205 -16.19 8.65 4.13
N LEU A 206 -15.04 8.03 3.82
CA LEU A 206 -14.99 6.80 3.04
C LEU A 206 -15.32 5.55 3.88
N PHE A 207 -14.89 5.49 5.15
CA PHE A 207 -14.98 4.28 5.98
C PHE A 207 -15.65 4.49 7.33
N GLY A 208 -16.15 5.69 7.62
CA GLY A 208 -16.73 6.04 8.92
C GLY A 208 -15.69 6.18 10.05
N ILE A 209 -14.41 6.09 9.75
CA ILE A 209 -13.29 6.29 10.69
C ILE A 209 -12.19 7.12 9.99
N THR A 210 -11.53 7.98 10.76
CA THR A 210 -10.37 8.76 10.27
C THR A 210 -9.10 7.95 10.41
N LYS A 211 -8.10 8.23 9.56
CA LYS A 211 -6.78 7.62 9.61
C LYS A 211 -6.85 6.08 9.72
N PRO A 212 -7.54 5.38 8.78
CA PRO A 212 -7.72 3.95 8.87
C PRO A 212 -6.44 3.16 8.54
N LEU A 213 -6.26 2.04 9.23
CA LEU A 213 -5.50 0.91 8.72
C LEU A 213 -6.40 0.17 7.75
N LEU A 214 -5.98 0.10 6.49
CA LEU A 214 -6.70 -0.59 5.43
C LEU A 214 -6.06 -1.95 5.15
N ARG A 215 -6.87 -2.90 4.74
CA ARG A 215 -6.45 -4.15 4.10
C ARG A 215 -6.99 -4.16 2.68
N ILE A 216 -6.14 -4.55 1.73
CA ILE A 216 -6.52 -4.73 0.32
C ILE A 216 -6.24 -6.17 -0.06
N ASP A 217 -7.30 -6.94 -0.27
CA ASP A 217 -7.22 -8.33 -0.72
C ASP A 217 -7.26 -8.36 -2.26
N LEU A 218 -6.16 -8.78 -2.87
CA LEU A 218 -6.01 -8.87 -4.31
C LEU A 218 -6.66 -10.16 -4.84
N ALA A 219 -7.32 -10.09 -5.98
CA ALA A 219 -7.94 -11.25 -6.62
C ALA A 219 -6.93 -12.38 -6.95
N ARG A 220 -5.67 -12.00 -7.14
CA ARG A 220 -4.50 -12.89 -7.30
C ARG A 220 -3.22 -12.13 -6.97
N GLY A 221 -2.09 -12.81 -6.87
CA GLY A 221 -0.78 -12.13 -6.82
C GLY A 221 -0.52 -11.33 -8.10
N PRO A 222 0.15 -10.15 -8.00
CA PRO A 222 0.57 -9.38 -9.17
C PRO A 222 1.43 -10.21 -10.12
N ASP A 223 1.11 -10.18 -11.42
CA ASP A 223 1.76 -10.95 -12.48
C ASP A 223 2.07 -10.11 -13.73
N GLY A 224 1.94 -8.77 -13.62
CA GLY A 224 2.14 -7.83 -14.71
C GLY A 224 0.87 -7.54 -15.51
N ALA A 225 -0.27 -8.15 -15.16
CA ALA A 225 -1.56 -7.88 -15.78
C ALA A 225 -2.52 -7.20 -14.80
N ALA A 226 -3.45 -6.40 -15.32
CA ALA A 226 -4.47 -5.72 -14.53
C ALA A 226 -5.27 -6.71 -13.66
N LEU A 227 -5.53 -6.32 -12.42
CA LEU A 227 -6.27 -7.12 -11.44
C LEU A 227 -7.17 -6.22 -10.58
N THR A 228 -7.93 -6.83 -9.69
CA THR A 228 -8.82 -6.12 -8.76
C THR A 228 -8.40 -6.36 -7.30
N GLY A 229 -8.74 -5.41 -6.44
CA GLY A 229 -8.55 -5.49 -5.00
C GLY A 229 -9.84 -5.15 -4.24
N HIS A 230 -10.09 -5.89 -3.17
CA HIS A 230 -11.17 -5.63 -2.22
C HIS A 230 -10.62 -4.88 -1.00
N VAL A 231 -11.19 -3.72 -0.69
CA VAL A 231 -10.72 -2.84 0.38
C VAL A 231 -11.56 -3.02 1.64
N THR A 232 -10.89 -3.23 2.78
CA THR A 232 -11.52 -3.29 4.10
C THR A 232 -10.81 -2.34 5.06
N ALA A 233 -11.54 -1.47 5.74
CA ALA A 233 -10.99 -0.70 6.86
C ALA A 233 -11.01 -1.58 8.12
N LEU A 234 -9.83 -1.82 8.70
CA LEU A 234 -9.66 -2.71 9.85
C LEU A 234 -9.88 -1.99 11.17
N ARG A 235 -9.31 -0.80 11.32
CA ARG A 235 -9.42 0.03 12.52
C ARG A 235 -8.84 1.43 12.27
N GLN A 236 -9.12 2.37 13.17
CA GLN A 236 -8.37 3.62 13.25
C GLN A 236 -6.97 3.35 13.77
N LEU A 237 -5.97 3.97 13.16
CA LEU A 237 -4.58 3.95 13.65
C LEU A 237 -4.47 4.69 15.00
N PRO A 238 -3.49 4.38 15.85
CA PRO A 238 -3.38 5.02 17.15
C PRO A 238 -3.03 6.51 17.02
N LEU A 239 -3.92 7.39 17.47
CA LEU A 239 -3.75 8.84 17.48
C LEU A 239 -3.66 9.30 18.93
N SER A 240 -2.45 9.52 19.43
CA SER A 240 -2.23 9.90 20.83
C SER A 240 -1.07 10.88 20.98
N SER A 241 -1.37 12.08 21.45
CA SER A 241 -0.40 13.14 21.74
C SER A 241 -0.85 14.00 22.91
N ALA A 242 0.09 14.72 23.53
CA ALA A 242 -0.18 15.77 24.49
C ALA A 242 -0.74 17.04 23.84
N CYS A 243 -0.53 17.24 22.53
CA CYS A 243 -1.03 18.38 21.77
C CYS A 243 -2.37 18.02 21.07
N SER A 244 -3.24 19.03 20.96
CA SER A 244 -4.44 18.97 20.13
C SER A 244 -4.13 19.39 18.69
N GLY A 245 -4.90 18.85 17.73
CA GLY A 245 -4.79 19.16 16.30
C GLY A 245 -4.85 17.93 15.43
N SER A 246 -4.57 18.11 14.15
CA SER A 246 -4.55 17.00 13.18
C SER A 246 -3.26 16.21 13.30
N PHE A 247 -3.38 14.91 13.41
CA PHE A 247 -2.27 13.97 13.23
C PHE A 247 -2.00 13.78 11.73
N GLU A 248 -0.79 13.37 11.40
CA GLU A 248 -0.41 12.93 10.07
C GLU A 248 0.04 11.47 10.17
N VAL A 249 -0.61 10.60 9.42
CA VAL A 249 -0.23 9.20 9.30
C VAL A 249 0.71 9.08 8.13
N GLU A 250 1.78 8.32 8.31
CA GLU A 250 2.86 8.16 7.36
C GLU A 250 3.08 6.68 7.01
N GLY A 251 4.30 6.32 6.65
CA GLY A 251 4.64 4.99 6.17
C GLY A 251 4.39 3.84 7.13
N ILE A 252 4.42 2.64 6.57
CA ILE A 252 4.06 1.38 7.22
C ILE A 252 5.03 0.26 6.81
N ASP A 253 5.35 -0.64 7.75
CA ASP A 253 6.20 -1.81 7.49
C ASP A 253 5.65 -3.04 8.23
N TYR A 254 5.42 -4.14 7.51
CA TYR A 254 4.99 -5.41 8.08
C TYR A 254 6.10 -6.44 8.04
N GLN A 255 6.49 -6.91 9.20
CA GLN A 255 7.50 -7.95 9.34
C GLN A 255 6.86 -9.32 9.51
N ALA A 256 6.79 -10.11 8.45
CA ALA A 256 6.24 -11.47 8.49
C ALA A 256 6.99 -12.38 9.46
N ALA A 257 8.28 -12.11 9.72
CA ALA A 257 9.11 -12.94 10.60
C ALA A 257 8.63 -12.96 12.06
N ASP A 258 8.04 -11.87 12.54
CA ASP A 258 7.52 -11.76 13.92
C ASP A 258 6.07 -11.28 14.01
N GLY A 259 5.42 -11.07 12.86
CA GLY A 259 4.05 -10.60 12.75
C GLY A 259 3.83 -9.16 13.22
N THR A 260 4.88 -8.35 13.25
CA THR A 260 4.81 -6.95 13.71
C THR A 260 4.56 -6.01 12.56
N LEU A 261 3.51 -5.20 12.68
CA LEU A 261 3.24 -4.04 11.84
C LEU A 261 3.75 -2.79 12.55
N ARG A 262 4.50 -1.94 11.84
CA ARG A 262 4.94 -0.62 12.30
C ARG A 262 4.28 0.44 11.45
N VAL A 263 3.83 1.53 12.09
CA VAL A 263 3.22 2.68 11.42
C VAL A 263 3.73 3.95 12.07
N ILE A 264 4.16 4.91 11.26
CA ILE A 264 4.56 6.23 11.72
C ILE A 264 3.31 7.10 11.84
N VAL A 265 3.18 7.80 12.97
CA VAL A 265 2.14 8.80 13.22
C VAL A 265 2.79 10.05 13.79
N MET A 266 2.74 11.12 13.02
CA MET A 266 3.25 12.43 13.40
C MET A 266 2.22 13.14 14.26
N SER A 267 2.68 13.68 15.40
CA SER A 267 1.84 14.40 16.34
C SER A 267 1.57 15.82 15.89
N PRO A 268 0.42 16.40 16.28
CA PRO A 268 0.05 17.75 15.84
C PRO A 268 0.92 18.85 16.49
N SER A 269 1.01 19.99 15.79
CA SER A 269 1.63 21.24 16.29
C SER A 269 3.08 21.02 16.74
N VAL A 270 3.47 21.65 17.83
CA VAL A 270 4.83 21.51 18.40
C VAL A 270 5.15 20.10 18.90
N CYS A 271 4.13 19.27 19.16
CA CYS A 271 4.34 17.88 19.55
C CYS A 271 4.96 17.02 18.43
N VAL A 272 4.96 17.47 17.19
CA VAL A 272 5.66 16.80 16.08
C VAL A 272 7.12 16.53 16.44
N VAL A 273 7.76 17.44 17.20
CA VAL A 273 9.18 17.37 17.54
C VAL A 273 9.49 16.32 18.62
N PHE A 274 8.58 16.08 19.57
CA PHE A 274 8.90 15.27 20.76
C PHE A 274 7.89 14.17 21.11
N ASP A 275 6.73 14.11 20.44
CA ASP A 275 5.67 13.14 20.76
C ASP A 275 5.20 12.31 19.54
N SER A 276 5.82 12.49 18.37
CA SER A 276 5.60 11.63 17.19
C SER A 276 6.09 10.21 17.45
N LYS A 277 5.38 9.22 16.92
CA LYS A 277 5.58 7.80 17.28
C LYS A 277 5.58 6.88 16.06
N THR A 278 6.46 5.90 16.12
CA THR A 278 6.32 4.67 15.35
C THR A 278 5.57 3.65 16.21
N TRP A 279 4.31 3.41 15.90
CA TRP A 279 3.47 2.44 16.60
C TRP A 279 3.76 1.03 16.14
N ARG A 280 3.71 0.08 17.07
CA ARG A 280 3.80 -1.35 16.79
C ARG A 280 2.47 -2.02 17.07
N LEU A 281 1.97 -2.77 16.07
CA LEU A 281 0.73 -3.51 16.14
C LEU A 281 1.01 -4.99 15.83
N LYS A 282 0.18 -5.88 16.37
CA LYS A 282 0.15 -7.31 16.05
C LYS A 282 -1.28 -7.78 15.83
N GLN A 283 -1.42 -8.87 15.10
CA GLN A 283 -2.69 -9.58 15.03
C GLN A 283 -3.01 -10.17 16.42
N GLY A 284 -4.21 -9.87 16.94
CA GLY A 284 -4.73 -10.36 18.20
C GLY A 284 -5.59 -11.59 18.05
#